data_3cb74273aa0c4f0f9460fbb30c029191
#
_entry.id   3cb74273aa0c4f0f9460fbb30c029191
#
_cell.length_a   1.000
_cell.length_b   1.000
_cell.length_c   1.000
_cell.angle_alpha   90.00
_cell.angle_beta   90.00
_cell.angle_gamma   90.00
#
_symmetry.space_group_name_H-M   'P 1'
#
loop_
_entity.id
_entity.type
_entity.pdbx_description
1 polymer ?
#
loop_
_entity_poly.entity_id
_entity_poly.type
_entity_poly.pdbx_seq_one_letter_code
_entity_poly.pdbx_strand_id
1 'polypeptide(L)'
;MSPIKKELVSEIYWLRAIACLFVILNHALGNNLALYFSGQEGIAFYLLKIFQMAILFGTGTFVFISEFLNAKTYHGKPPQGFFQKRALFLLIPFLFMSFIFAIFDTAQNGAFTFAAYSIEAVKNIFLGDFVLWFILLLFQIHILHFLFNRYASKLKPQTVIVTSFVLNFGYLAYFSATSAPSSSAVTTYIWERGYWLLAVGWIFYFTLAYYAGRHFEQVKQYISRQGVWLFAIIPVCFIAVMGFQQQGIFTIISSKRPDMMLYTIAMIGLILYLSGKTRSVPRFIMLISKYSFSLYLLHMIVMKLLLQFLPKTNFAVSFVVCYVGSIAVSLVIANLLNRFSFGKYLVGNLLKTPKQDSAAKPALQAGKRAV
;
A
#
# COMPACT_ATOMS: atom_id res chain seq x y z
N MET A 1 13.33 -17.31 27.72
CA MET A 1 13.48 -16.69 26.39
C MET A 1 13.05 -15.24 26.50
N SER A 2 13.99 -14.29 26.49
CA SER A 2 13.69 -12.86 26.53
C SER A 2 12.89 -12.47 25.28
N PRO A 3 11.87 -11.61 25.39
CA PRO A 3 11.16 -11.12 24.23
C PRO A 3 12.13 -10.35 23.35
N ILE A 4 12.36 -10.85 22.12
CA ILE A 4 13.11 -10.15 21.10
C ILE A 4 12.45 -8.77 20.95
N LYS A 5 13.13 -7.71 21.41
CA LYS A 5 12.73 -6.32 21.16
C LYS A 5 12.57 -6.17 19.66
N LYS A 6 11.34 -6.00 19.19
CA LYS A 6 11.03 -5.68 17.80
C LYS A 6 11.56 -4.27 17.51
N GLU A 7 12.81 -4.13 17.16
CA GLU A 7 13.29 -2.92 16.51
C GLU A 7 12.66 -2.90 15.12
N LEU A 8 11.67 -2.03 14.96
CA LEU A 8 11.17 -1.70 13.63
C LEU A 8 12.31 -0.99 12.91
N VAL A 9 12.67 -1.53 11.76
CA VAL A 9 13.70 -1.02 10.88
C VAL A 9 13.31 0.39 10.44
N SER A 10 14.20 1.36 10.61
CA SER A 10 13.94 2.78 10.25
C SER A 10 13.46 2.94 8.81
N GLU A 11 13.99 2.15 7.90
CA GLU A 11 13.66 2.15 6.47
C GLU A 11 12.18 1.79 6.20
N ILE A 12 11.58 0.95 7.06
CA ILE A 12 10.16 0.58 6.91
C ILE A 12 9.22 1.74 7.26
N TYR A 13 9.61 2.63 8.19
CA TYR A 13 8.82 3.85 8.43
C TYR A 13 8.75 4.72 7.17
N TRP A 14 9.88 4.87 6.47
CA TRP A 14 9.96 5.63 5.23
C TRP A 14 9.13 4.97 4.12
N LEU A 15 9.33 3.68 3.86
CA LEU A 15 8.56 2.94 2.85
C LEU A 15 7.06 3.07 3.09
N ARG A 16 6.61 2.87 4.33
CA ARG A 16 5.21 2.91 4.70
C ARG A 16 4.61 4.32 4.57
N ALA A 17 5.32 5.33 5.02
CA ALA A 17 4.87 6.71 4.93
C ALA A 17 4.77 7.17 3.48
N ILE A 18 5.81 6.95 2.68
CA ILE A 18 5.86 7.34 1.27
C ILE A 18 4.77 6.59 0.50
N ALA A 19 4.67 5.27 0.62
CA ALA A 19 3.63 4.50 -0.06
C ALA A 19 2.22 4.99 0.32
N CYS A 20 1.96 5.29 1.59
CA CYS A 20 0.68 5.83 2.06
C CYS A 20 0.36 7.18 1.40
N LEU A 21 1.30 8.12 1.44
CA LEU A 21 1.13 9.44 0.85
C LEU A 21 0.87 9.37 -0.66
N PHE A 22 1.59 8.50 -1.38
CA PHE A 22 1.42 8.36 -2.83
C PHE A 22 0.13 7.62 -3.21
N VAL A 23 -0.37 6.68 -2.41
CA VAL A 23 -1.70 6.09 -2.61
C VAL A 23 -2.79 7.13 -2.45
N ILE A 24 -2.74 7.97 -1.41
CA ILE A 24 -3.71 9.04 -1.19
C ILE A 24 -3.61 10.09 -2.32
N LEU A 25 -2.39 10.44 -2.73
CA LEU A 25 -2.13 11.36 -3.84
C LEU A 25 -2.74 10.85 -5.16
N ASN A 26 -2.55 9.57 -5.46
CA ASN A 26 -3.13 8.94 -6.64
C ASN A 26 -4.67 9.01 -6.65
N HIS A 27 -5.32 8.75 -5.51
CA HIS A 27 -6.76 8.84 -5.40
C HIS A 27 -7.26 10.29 -5.49
N ALA A 28 -6.56 11.25 -4.86
CA ALA A 28 -6.89 12.67 -4.98
C ALA A 28 -6.79 13.15 -6.43
N LEU A 29 -5.69 12.78 -7.11
CA LEU A 29 -5.47 13.14 -8.51
C LEU A 29 -6.52 12.46 -9.42
N GLY A 30 -6.77 11.17 -9.28
CA GLY A 30 -7.72 10.42 -10.09
C GLY A 30 -9.15 10.96 -9.99
N ASN A 31 -9.64 11.23 -8.76
CA ASN A 31 -10.97 11.81 -8.55
C ASN A 31 -11.10 13.20 -9.15
N ASN A 32 -10.06 14.05 -9.00
CA ASN A 32 -10.08 15.39 -9.58
C ASN A 32 -9.94 15.38 -11.11
N LEU A 33 -9.14 14.46 -11.68
CA LEU A 33 -9.09 14.30 -13.14
C LEU A 33 -10.45 13.87 -13.70
N ALA A 34 -11.14 12.95 -13.06
CA ALA A 34 -12.48 12.53 -13.47
C ALA A 34 -13.50 13.67 -13.37
N LEU A 35 -13.36 14.56 -12.36
CA LEU A 35 -14.31 15.66 -12.14
C LEU A 35 -14.09 16.84 -13.08
N TYR A 36 -12.84 17.23 -13.35
CA TYR A 36 -12.49 18.46 -14.04
C TYR A 36 -12.09 18.28 -15.50
N PHE A 37 -11.66 17.06 -15.89
CA PHE A 37 -11.16 16.76 -17.23
C PHE A 37 -11.96 15.66 -17.94
N SER A 38 -13.20 15.40 -17.51
CA SER A 38 -14.07 14.43 -18.19
C SER A 38 -14.35 14.89 -19.62
N GLY A 39 -13.93 14.10 -20.62
CA GLY A 39 -14.10 14.43 -22.03
C GLY A 39 -13.16 15.52 -22.57
N GLN A 40 -12.19 15.98 -21.79
CA GLN A 40 -11.18 16.95 -22.24
C GLN A 40 -9.86 16.26 -22.56
N GLU A 41 -9.31 16.54 -23.72
CA GLU A 41 -7.97 16.16 -24.14
C GLU A 41 -7.11 17.41 -24.28
N GLY A 42 -5.94 17.42 -23.65
CA GLY A 42 -5.01 18.55 -23.73
C GLY A 42 -3.70 18.23 -23.01
N ILE A 43 -2.68 19.04 -23.26
CA ILE A 43 -1.34 18.80 -22.72
C ILE A 43 -1.33 18.72 -21.19
N ALA A 44 -2.13 19.54 -20.50
CA ALA A 44 -2.23 19.54 -19.04
C ALA A 44 -2.78 18.20 -18.52
N PHE A 45 -3.87 17.69 -19.12
CA PHE A 45 -4.44 16.40 -18.80
C PHE A 45 -3.42 15.27 -19.01
N TYR A 46 -2.72 15.30 -20.15
CA TYR A 46 -1.71 14.29 -20.47
C TYR A 46 -0.54 14.30 -19.46
N LEU A 47 -0.02 15.47 -19.09
CA LEU A 47 1.04 15.59 -18.09
C LEU A 47 0.59 15.10 -16.71
N LEU A 48 -0.65 15.39 -16.31
CA LEU A 48 -1.22 14.90 -15.06
C LEU A 48 -1.39 13.36 -15.06
N LYS A 49 -1.72 12.78 -16.22
CA LYS A 49 -1.78 11.31 -16.39
C LYS A 49 -0.39 10.67 -16.29
N ILE A 50 0.65 11.27 -16.88
CA ILE A 50 2.04 10.83 -16.74
C ILE A 50 2.46 10.88 -15.28
N PHE A 51 2.18 11.98 -14.58
CA PHE A 51 2.44 12.12 -13.16
C PHE A 51 1.68 11.08 -12.34
N GLN A 52 0.40 10.81 -12.67
CA GLN A 52 -0.38 9.76 -12.02
C GLN A 52 0.27 8.39 -12.16
N MET A 53 0.79 8.06 -13.35
CA MET A 53 1.51 6.79 -13.56
C MET A 53 2.79 6.70 -12.72
N ALA A 54 3.54 7.78 -12.59
CA ALA A 54 4.77 7.80 -11.80
C ALA A 54 4.54 7.51 -10.30
N ILE A 55 3.37 7.82 -9.79
CA ILE A 55 3.04 7.63 -8.36
C ILE A 55 2.34 6.31 -8.02
N LEU A 56 2.10 5.42 -9.00
CA LEU A 56 1.34 4.17 -8.82
C LEU A 56 2.07 3.05 -8.05
N PHE A 57 3.34 3.20 -7.72
CA PHE A 57 4.13 2.16 -7.04
C PHE A 57 3.67 1.84 -5.60
N GLY A 58 2.79 2.65 -5.01
CA GLY A 58 2.40 2.55 -3.59
C GLY A 58 1.78 1.19 -3.21
N THR A 59 0.89 0.64 -4.03
CA THR A 59 0.19 -0.63 -3.72
C THR A 59 1.16 -1.82 -3.67
N GLY A 60 2.01 -1.99 -4.69
CA GLY A 60 3.04 -3.03 -4.69
C GLY A 60 4.04 -2.88 -3.53
N THR A 61 4.34 -1.64 -3.15
CA THR A 61 5.15 -1.34 -1.96
C THR A 61 4.49 -1.83 -0.67
N PHE A 62 3.17 -1.70 -0.51
CA PHE A 62 2.47 -2.23 0.67
C PHE A 62 2.44 -3.76 0.71
N VAL A 63 2.31 -4.44 -0.44
CA VAL A 63 2.47 -5.91 -0.52
C VAL A 63 3.87 -6.29 -0.04
N PHE A 64 4.89 -5.63 -0.58
CA PHE A 64 6.29 -5.85 -0.17
C PHE A 64 6.49 -5.65 1.33
N ILE A 65 6.03 -4.53 1.91
CA ILE A 65 6.16 -4.24 3.34
C ILE A 65 5.49 -5.32 4.20
N SER A 66 4.29 -5.76 3.81
CA SER A 66 3.54 -6.77 4.57
C SER A 66 4.31 -8.07 4.68
N GLU A 67 4.79 -8.59 3.56
CA GLU A 67 5.53 -9.85 3.56
C GLU A 67 6.95 -9.68 4.15
N PHE A 68 7.64 -8.59 3.86
CA PHE A 68 8.94 -8.28 4.46
C PHE A 68 8.90 -8.36 5.99
N LEU A 69 7.87 -7.78 6.61
CA LEU A 69 7.69 -7.80 8.06
C LEU A 69 7.35 -9.20 8.58
N ASN A 70 6.56 -9.97 7.83
CA ASN A 70 6.29 -11.35 8.16
C ASN A 70 7.57 -12.19 8.12
N ALA A 71 8.31 -12.11 7.02
CA ALA A 71 9.55 -12.86 6.79
C ALA A 71 10.65 -12.53 7.80
N LYS A 72 10.77 -11.25 8.19
CA LYS A 72 11.72 -10.80 9.21
C LYS A 72 11.33 -11.26 10.62
N THR A 73 10.04 -11.44 10.88
CA THR A 73 9.53 -11.71 12.25
C THR A 73 9.23 -13.18 12.50
N TYR A 74 8.71 -13.89 11.50
CA TYR A 74 8.18 -15.24 11.67
C TYR A 74 8.93 -16.24 10.79
N HIS A 75 9.64 -17.20 11.44
CA HIS A 75 10.53 -18.13 10.76
C HIS A 75 10.03 -19.58 10.72
N GLY A 76 8.79 -19.83 11.12
CA GLY A 76 8.26 -21.19 11.20
C GLY A 76 6.73 -21.21 11.18
N LYS A 77 6.15 -22.04 12.05
CA LYS A 77 4.70 -22.11 12.23
C LYS A 77 4.13 -20.78 12.76
N PRO A 78 2.87 -20.44 12.46
CA PRO A 78 2.25 -19.24 13.00
C PRO A 78 2.23 -19.31 14.55
N PRO A 79 2.58 -18.19 15.24
CA PRO A 79 2.41 -18.11 16.68
C PRO A 79 0.95 -18.31 17.08
N GLN A 80 0.72 -18.83 18.28
CA GLN A 80 -0.63 -19.00 18.80
C GLN A 80 -1.42 -17.69 18.75
N GLY A 81 -2.64 -17.74 18.24
CA GLY A 81 -3.51 -16.57 18.08
C GLY A 81 -3.09 -15.59 16.97
N PHE A 82 -2.14 -15.94 16.09
CA PHE A 82 -1.70 -15.08 15.00
C PHE A 82 -2.86 -14.68 14.08
N PHE A 83 -3.56 -15.64 13.51
CA PHE A 83 -4.68 -15.38 12.60
C PHE A 83 -5.86 -14.71 13.29
N GLN A 84 -6.14 -15.05 14.54
CA GLN A 84 -7.17 -14.37 15.34
C GLN A 84 -6.85 -12.86 15.50
N LYS A 85 -5.58 -12.53 15.83
CA LYS A 85 -5.15 -11.13 15.92
C LYS A 85 -5.22 -10.42 14.57
N ARG A 86 -4.86 -11.10 13.47
CA ARG A 86 -4.96 -10.51 12.12
C ARG A 86 -6.42 -10.30 11.72
N ALA A 87 -7.30 -11.27 11.97
CA ALA A 87 -8.73 -11.09 11.75
C ALA A 87 -9.27 -9.91 12.57
N LEU A 88 -8.95 -9.85 13.85
CA LEU A 88 -9.44 -8.81 14.75
C LEU A 88 -8.99 -7.38 14.34
N PHE A 89 -7.73 -7.21 13.90
CA PHE A 89 -7.16 -5.89 13.61
C PHE A 89 -7.14 -5.52 12.12
N LEU A 90 -7.51 -6.43 11.23
CA LEU A 90 -7.64 -6.16 9.79
C LEU A 90 -9.07 -6.34 9.30
N LEU A 91 -9.71 -7.51 9.60
CA LEU A 91 -11.03 -7.81 9.06
C LEU A 91 -12.15 -7.06 9.81
N ILE A 92 -12.07 -6.85 11.12
CA ILE A 92 -13.09 -6.07 11.83
C ILE A 92 -13.15 -4.62 11.34
N PRO A 93 -12.01 -3.86 11.25
CA PRO A 93 -12.03 -2.54 10.62
C PRO A 93 -12.52 -2.58 9.16
N PHE A 94 -12.15 -3.60 8.41
CA PHE A 94 -12.60 -3.77 7.04
C PHE A 94 -14.12 -3.94 6.96
N LEU A 95 -14.72 -4.82 7.76
CA LEU A 95 -16.16 -5.03 7.81
C LEU A 95 -16.88 -3.75 8.21
N PHE A 96 -16.41 -3.08 9.28
CA PHE A 96 -16.98 -1.82 9.71
C PHE A 96 -16.99 -0.78 8.58
N MET A 97 -15.85 -0.60 7.92
CA MET A 97 -15.75 0.35 6.81
C MET A 97 -16.53 -0.10 5.57
N SER A 98 -16.68 -1.40 5.31
CA SER A 98 -17.52 -1.92 4.22
C SER A 98 -18.98 -1.47 4.38
N PHE A 99 -19.51 -1.53 5.59
CA PHE A 99 -20.86 -1.03 5.89
C PHE A 99 -20.95 0.49 5.76
N ILE A 100 -19.97 1.24 6.22
CA ILE A 100 -19.94 2.71 6.09
C ILE A 100 -19.89 3.12 4.61
N PHE A 101 -19.04 2.47 3.79
CA PHE A 101 -18.98 2.74 2.36
C PHE A 101 -20.29 2.38 1.66
N ALA A 102 -20.92 1.25 2.01
CA ALA A 102 -22.22 0.86 1.45
C ALA A 102 -23.33 1.90 1.74
N ILE A 103 -23.39 2.46 2.98
CA ILE A 103 -24.29 3.55 3.32
C ILE A 103 -24.03 4.76 2.41
N PHE A 104 -22.74 5.14 2.32
CA PHE A 104 -22.35 6.35 1.61
C PHE A 104 -22.63 6.24 0.10
N ASP A 105 -22.25 5.13 -0.52
CA ASP A 105 -22.43 4.91 -1.96
C ASP A 105 -23.91 4.78 -2.33
N THR A 106 -24.72 4.10 -1.49
CA THR A 106 -26.17 3.99 -1.69
C THR A 106 -26.86 5.34 -1.53
N ALA A 107 -26.45 6.16 -0.56
CA ALA A 107 -27.02 7.50 -0.35
C ALA A 107 -26.70 8.44 -1.53
N GLN A 108 -25.50 8.36 -2.10
CA GLN A 108 -25.10 9.17 -3.26
C GLN A 108 -25.89 8.81 -4.54
N ASN A 109 -26.29 7.56 -4.71
CA ASN A 109 -27.06 7.10 -5.87
C ASN A 109 -28.56 7.51 -5.82
N GLY A 110 -28.97 8.30 -4.83
CA GLY A 110 -30.28 8.94 -4.77
C GLY A 110 -31.46 8.04 -4.36
N ALA A 111 -31.23 6.75 -4.10
CA ALA A 111 -32.27 5.81 -3.70
C ALA A 111 -31.79 4.90 -2.57
N PHE A 112 -31.71 5.44 -1.35
CA PHE A 112 -31.40 4.62 -0.19
C PHE A 112 -32.57 3.68 0.10
N THR A 113 -32.37 2.40 -0.22
CA THR A 113 -33.25 1.30 0.19
C THR A 113 -32.43 0.28 0.97
N PHE A 114 -33.07 -0.44 1.88
CA PHE A 114 -32.39 -1.50 2.63
C PHE A 114 -31.85 -2.62 1.70
N ALA A 115 -32.55 -2.90 0.61
CA ALA A 115 -32.11 -3.87 -0.39
C ALA A 115 -30.84 -3.40 -1.11
N ALA A 116 -30.79 -2.14 -1.61
CA ALA A 116 -29.64 -1.57 -2.28
C ALA A 116 -28.42 -1.52 -1.34
N TYR A 117 -28.62 -1.07 -0.10
CA TYR A 117 -27.58 -1.08 0.94
C TYR A 117 -27.02 -2.49 1.20
N SER A 118 -27.91 -3.49 1.35
CA SER A 118 -27.48 -4.87 1.61
C SER A 118 -26.68 -5.47 0.46
N ILE A 119 -27.09 -5.21 -0.78
CA ILE A 119 -26.36 -5.64 -1.98
C ILE A 119 -24.98 -5.00 -2.02
N GLU A 120 -24.91 -3.68 -1.78
CA GLU A 120 -23.62 -2.96 -1.81
C GLU A 120 -22.68 -3.43 -0.68
N ALA A 121 -23.20 -3.66 0.53
CA ALA A 121 -22.44 -4.22 1.63
C ALA A 121 -21.88 -5.62 1.30
N VAL A 122 -22.68 -6.50 0.69
CA VAL A 122 -22.24 -7.83 0.25
C VAL A 122 -21.16 -7.73 -0.82
N LYS A 123 -21.32 -6.86 -1.82
CA LYS A 123 -20.29 -6.61 -2.85
C LYS A 123 -18.98 -6.13 -2.22
N ASN A 124 -19.04 -5.16 -1.31
CA ASN A 124 -17.89 -4.64 -0.62
C ASN A 124 -17.14 -5.73 0.17
N ILE A 125 -17.85 -6.56 0.92
CA ILE A 125 -17.28 -7.59 1.78
C ILE A 125 -16.69 -8.76 0.98
N PHE A 126 -17.43 -9.29 0.02
CA PHE A 126 -17.05 -10.54 -0.65
C PHE A 126 -16.35 -10.34 -2.00
N LEU A 127 -16.70 -9.28 -2.72
CA LEU A 127 -16.11 -8.98 -4.03
C LEU A 127 -15.04 -7.89 -3.96
N GLY A 128 -14.85 -7.27 -2.81
CA GLY A 128 -13.90 -6.17 -2.66
C GLY A 128 -14.25 -4.98 -3.58
N ASP A 129 -15.55 -4.70 -3.80
CA ASP A 129 -16.03 -3.71 -4.77
C ASP A 129 -15.86 -2.26 -4.28
N PHE A 130 -14.79 -1.98 -3.59
CA PHE A 130 -14.43 -0.66 -3.11
C PHE A 130 -12.92 -0.54 -2.84
N VAL A 131 -12.46 0.62 -2.39
CA VAL A 131 -11.03 0.91 -2.25
C VAL A 131 -10.30 0.01 -1.24
N LEU A 132 -11.00 -0.59 -0.28
CA LEU A 132 -10.39 -1.39 0.78
C LEU A 132 -10.15 -2.88 0.42
N TRP A 133 -10.32 -3.26 -0.85
CA TRP A 133 -10.03 -4.61 -1.37
C TRP A 133 -8.65 -5.15 -0.96
N PHE A 134 -7.69 -4.25 -0.77
CA PHE A 134 -6.32 -4.60 -0.42
C PHE A 134 -6.21 -5.34 0.93
N ILE A 135 -7.17 -5.16 1.85
CA ILE A 135 -7.19 -5.90 3.13
C ILE A 135 -7.43 -7.38 2.90
N LEU A 136 -8.29 -7.73 1.93
CA LEU A 136 -8.52 -9.12 1.54
C LEU A 136 -7.23 -9.76 0.97
N LEU A 137 -6.49 -9.00 0.16
CA LEU A 137 -5.18 -9.41 -0.33
C LEU A 137 -4.17 -9.57 0.83
N LEU A 138 -4.10 -8.61 1.76
CA LEU A 138 -3.20 -8.70 2.92
C LEU A 138 -3.45 -9.97 3.74
N PHE A 139 -4.69 -10.37 3.91
CA PHE A 139 -5.02 -11.59 4.62
C PHE A 139 -4.50 -12.83 3.88
N GLN A 140 -4.64 -12.87 2.55
CA GLN A 140 -4.06 -13.91 1.69
C GLN A 140 -2.52 -13.96 1.82
N ILE A 141 -1.85 -12.80 1.83
CA ILE A 141 -0.39 -12.70 2.02
C ILE A 141 0.04 -13.33 3.36
N HIS A 142 -0.71 -13.14 4.44
CA HIS A 142 -0.40 -13.75 5.72
C HIS A 142 -0.53 -15.28 5.69
N ILE A 143 -1.53 -15.81 5.00
CA ILE A 143 -1.69 -17.27 4.81
C ILE A 143 -0.55 -17.80 3.94
N LEU A 144 -0.28 -17.13 2.81
CA LEU A 144 0.76 -17.51 1.85
C LEU A 144 2.15 -17.55 2.51
N HIS A 145 2.45 -16.63 3.43
CA HIS A 145 3.71 -16.61 4.18
C HIS A 145 3.97 -17.95 4.89
N PHE A 146 2.99 -18.51 5.61
CA PHE A 146 3.18 -19.75 6.34
C PHE A 146 3.16 -20.97 5.43
N LEU A 147 2.38 -20.95 4.35
CA LEU A 147 2.42 -21.99 3.31
C LEU A 147 3.80 -22.01 2.63
N PHE A 148 4.31 -20.85 2.26
CA PHE A 148 5.63 -20.71 1.65
C PHE A 148 6.75 -21.18 2.58
N ASN A 149 6.72 -20.79 3.85
CA ASN A 149 7.66 -21.28 4.85
C ASN A 149 7.65 -22.80 4.97
N ARG A 150 6.49 -23.43 4.89
CA ARG A 150 6.34 -24.88 5.04
C ARG A 150 6.82 -25.65 3.82
N TYR A 151 6.51 -25.18 2.60
CA TYR A 151 6.67 -25.95 1.37
C TYR A 151 7.78 -25.46 0.45
N ALA A 152 8.05 -24.17 0.42
CA ALA A 152 8.92 -23.56 -0.57
C ALA A 152 10.19 -22.89 -0.02
N SER A 153 10.36 -22.80 1.30
CA SER A 153 11.49 -22.11 1.94
C SER A 153 12.87 -22.71 1.64
N LYS A 154 12.92 -23.97 1.19
CA LYS A 154 14.16 -24.68 0.84
C LYS A 154 14.56 -24.51 -0.62
N LEU A 155 13.71 -23.94 -1.45
CA LEU A 155 13.99 -23.72 -2.87
C LEU A 155 15.04 -22.61 -3.03
N LYS A 156 15.80 -22.66 -4.12
CA LYS A 156 16.82 -21.65 -4.44
C LYS A 156 16.14 -20.28 -4.63
N PRO A 157 16.57 -19.21 -3.92
CA PRO A 157 15.94 -17.89 -3.99
C PRO A 157 15.84 -17.34 -5.42
N GLN A 158 16.91 -17.47 -6.20
CA GLN A 158 16.94 -16.99 -7.59
C GLN A 158 15.86 -17.65 -8.45
N THR A 159 15.74 -18.98 -8.38
CA THR A 159 14.71 -19.72 -9.13
C THR A 159 13.32 -19.26 -8.73
N VAL A 160 13.04 -19.12 -7.43
CA VAL A 160 11.73 -18.71 -6.94
C VAL A 160 11.39 -17.28 -7.39
N ILE A 161 12.33 -16.34 -7.28
CA ILE A 161 12.12 -14.95 -7.69
C ILE A 161 11.86 -14.86 -9.20
N VAL A 162 12.67 -15.53 -10.02
CA VAL A 162 12.49 -15.51 -11.49
C VAL A 162 11.18 -16.17 -11.89
N THR A 163 10.86 -17.34 -11.34
CA THR A 163 9.59 -18.04 -11.63
C THR A 163 8.40 -17.20 -11.20
N SER A 164 8.43 -16.61 -10.01
CA SER A 164 7.34 -15.75 -9.54
C SER A 164 7.19 -14.47 -10.37
N PHE A 165 8.30 -13.90 -10.87
CA PHE A 165 8.25 -12.78 -11.81
C PHE A 165 7.54 -13.18 -13.11
N VAL A 166 7.98 -14.28 -13.74
CA VAL A 166 7.39 -14.77 -15.01
C VAL A 166 5.90 -15.11 -14.83
N LEU A 167 5.55 -15.81 -13.76
CA LEU A 167 4.15 -16.14 -13.45
C LEU A 167 3.30 -14.90 -13.22
N ASN A 168 3.77 -13.95 -12.40
CA ASN A 168 3.04 -12.73 -12.11
C ASN A 168 2.90 -11.83 -13.34
N PHE A 169 3.98 -11.67 -14.11
CA PHE A 169 3.98 -10.90 -15.35
C PHE A 169 3.01 -11.52 -16.36
N GLY A 170 3.15 -12.83 -16.65
CA GLY A 170 2.27 -13.53 -17.59
C GLY A 170 0.80 -13.50 -17.18
N TYR A 171 0.52 -13.69 -15.88
CA TYR A 171 -0.83 -13.61 -15.34
C TYR A 171 -1.45 -12.21 -15.55
N LEU A 172 -0.75 -11.15 -15.16
CA LEU A 172 -1.26 -9.78 -15.33
C LEU A 172 -1.33 -9.37 -16.81
N ALA A 173 -0.35 -9.78 -17.62
CA ALA A 173 -0.33 -9.52 -19.06
C ALA A 173 -1.52 -10.17 -19.76
N TYR A 174 -1.85 -11.42 -19.42
CA TYR A 174 -3.01 -12.12 -19.96
C TYR A 174 -4.31 -11.33 -19.75
N PHE A 175 -4.61 -10.92 -18.51
CA PHE A 175 -5.81 -10.16 -18.21
C PHE A 175 -5.79 -8.73 -18.78
N SER A 176 -4.61 -8.14 -18.94
CA SER A 176 -4.47 -6.81 -19.55
C SER A 176 -4.61 -6.82 -21.07
N ALA A 177 -4.25 -7.94 -21.73
CA ALA A 177 -4.26 -8.08 -23.19
C ALA A 177 -5.52 -8.75 -23.74
N THR A 178 -6.37 -9.34 -22.87
CA THR A 178 -7.58 -10.06 -23.28
C THR A 178 -8.82 -9.39 -22.72
N SER A 179 -9.93 -9.51 -23.44
CA SER A 179 -11.25 -9.12 -22.98
C SER A 179 -11.97 -10.30 -22.34
N ALA A 180 -13.00 -10.03 -21.53
CA ALA A 180 -13.85 -11.04 -20.96
C ALA A 180 -14.46 -11.92 -22.05
N PRO A 181 -14.36 -13.26 -21.97
CA PRO A 181 -14.79 -14.17 -23.03
C PRO A 181 -16.31 -14.24 -23.19
N SER A 182 -17.05 -13.69 -22.25
CA SER A 182 -18.52 -13.56 -22.30
C SER A 182 -18.96 -12.33 -21.52
N SER A 183 -20.18 -11.87 -21.77
CA SER A 183 -20.83 -10.76 -21.05
C SER A 183 -21.47 -11.19 -19.72
N SER A 184 -21.18 -12.40 -19.22
CA SER A 184 -21.73 -12.82 -17.93
C SER A 184 -21.14 -11.97 -16.78
N ALA A 185 -21.92 -11.71 -15.74
CA ALA A 185 -21.48 -10.93 -14.59
C ALA A 185 -20.22 -11.49 -13.93
N VAL A 186 -20.05 -12.82 -13.94
CA VAL A 186 -18.89 -13.49 -13.36
C VAL A 186 -17.63 -13.22 -14.18
N THR A 187 -17.69 -13.39 -15.51
CA THR A 187 -16.53 -13.14 -16.37
C THR A 187 -16.15 -11.67 -16.38
N THR A 188 -17.12 -10.77 -16.47
CA THR A 188 -16.89 -9.32 -16.36
C THR A 188 -16.20 -8.98 -15.04
N TYR A 189 -16.72 -9.48 -13.93
CA TYR A 189 -16.08 -9.26 -12.62
C TYR A 189 -14.62 -9.78 -12.56
N ILE A 190 -14.35 -10.99 -13.11
CA ILE A 190 -13.01 -11.56 -13.11
C ILE A 190 -12.03 -10.64 -13.87
N TRP A 191 -12.41 -10.14 -15.06
CA TRP A 191 -11.56 -9.27 -15.87
C TRP A 191 -11.40 -7.85 -15.33
N GLU A 192 -12.45 -7.29 -14.74
CA GLU A 192 -12.39 -5.93 -14.20
C GLU A 192 -11.70 -5.88 -12.82
N ARG A 193 -11.90 -6.93 -11.99
CA ARG A 193 -11.52 -6.86 -10.58
C ARG A 193 -10.95 -8.16 -10.02
N GLY A 194 -11.54 -9.31 -10.29
CA GLY A 194 -11.22 -10.58 -9.64
C GLY A 194 -9.77 -11.00 -9.83
N TYR A 195 -9.18 -10.79 -11.00
CA TYR A 195 -7.82 -11.25 -11.31
C TYR A 195 -6.76 -10.60 -10.40
N TRP A 196 -6.91 -9.35 -10.01
CA TRP A 196 -5.92 -8.68 -9.16
C TRP A 196 -6.25 -8.71 -7.66
N LEU A 197 -7.42 -9.22 -7.29
CA LEU A 197 -7.79 -9.46 -5.90
C LEU A 197 -7.04 -10.67 -5.32
N LEU A 198 -6.61 -11.61 -6.17
CA LEU A 198 -5.91 -12.82 -5.78
C LEU A 198 -4.41 -12.56 -5.55
N ALA A 199 -3.83 -13.25 -4.56
CA ALA A 199 -2.41 -13.14 -4.22
C ALA A 199 -1.47 -13.50 -5.39
N VAL A 200 -1.91 -14.29 -6.37
CA VAL A 200 -1.13 -14.65 -7.55
C VAL A 200 -0.75 -13.43 -8.39
N GLY A 201 -1.62 -12.40 -8.45
CA GLY A 201 -1.33 -11.12 -9.12
C GLY A 201 -0.25 -10.28 -8.41
N TRP A 202 0.29 -10.75 -7.28
CA TRP A 202 1.24 -10.03 -6.43
C TRP A 202 2.40 -10.92 -5.97
N ILE A 203 2.48 -12.15 -6.49
CA ILE A 203 3.41 -13.18 -5.99
C ILE A 203 4.88 -12.79 -6.15
N PHE A 204 5.22 -11.99 -7.15
CA PHE A 204 6.58 -11.48 -7.33
C PHE A 204 6.99 -10.55 -6.19
N TYR A 205 6.13 -9.60 -5.81
CA TYR A 205 6.40 -8.72 -4.66
C TYR A 205 6.50 -9.52 -3.36
N PHE A 206 5.65 -10.54 -3.22
CA PHE A 206 5.69 -11.45 -2.09
C PHE A 206 7.02 -12.19 -1.97
N THR A 207 7.47 -12.87 -3.03
CA THR A 207 8.70 -13.68 -2.98
C THR A 207 9.94 -12.81 -2.79
N LEU A 208 10.00 -11.66 -3.48
CA LEU A 208 11.10 -10.71 -3.32
C LEU A 208 11.17 -10.16 -1.89
N ALA A 209 10.00 -9.80 -1.31
CA ALA A 209 9.91 -9.31 0.06
C ALA A 209 10.25 -10.39 1.09
N TYR A 210 9.86 -11.65 0.83
CA TYR A 210 10.20 -12.79 1.67
C TYR A 210 11.72 -12.93 1.82
N TYR A 211 12.44 -12.98 0.70
CA TYR A 211 13.90 -13.12 0.74
C TYR A 211 14.58 -11.85 1.24
N ALA A 212 14.09 -10.68 0.90
CA ALA A 212 14.61 -9.41 1.43
C ALA A 212 14.44 -9.32 2.96
N GLY A 213 13.33 -9.79 3.51
CA GLY A 213 13.09 -9.82 4.96
C GLY A 213 13.99 -10.82 5.70
N ARG A 214 14.26 -11.98 5.07
CA ARG A 214 15.16 -13.03 5.61
C ARG A 214 16.62 -12.60 5.61
N HIS A 215 17.05 -11.87 4.60
CA HIS A 215 18.45 -11.50 4.36
C HIS A 215 18.63 -9.96 4.39
N PHE A 216 17.90 -9.28 5.27
CA PHE A 216 17.80 -7.82 5.23
C PHE A 216 19.15 -7.11 5.33
N GLU A 217 20.06 -7.55 6.19
CA GLU A 217 21.37 -6.90 6.34
C GLU A 217 22.20 -7.00 5.05
N GLN A 218 22.13 -8.13 4.35
CA GLN A 218 22.80 -8.32 3.07
C GLN A 218 22.19 -7.43 1.98
N VAL A 219 20.85 -7.35 1.93
CA VAL A 219 20.11 -6.47 1.02
C VAL A 219 20.47 -5.00 1.29
N LYS A 220 20.53 -4.59 2.56
CA LYS A 220 20.90 -3.25 2.96
C LYS A 220 22.33 -2.89 2.54
N GLN A 221 23.28 -3.79 2.75
CA GLN A 221 24.66 -3.60 2.29
C GLN A 221 24.75 -3.49 0.77
N TYR A 222 24.05 -4.36 0.03
CA TYR A 222 24.01 -4.29 -1.42
C TYR A 222 23.41 -2.96 -1.93
N ILE A 223 22.26 -2.56 -1.40
CA ILE A 223 21.60 -1.30 -1.76
C ILE A 223 22.49 -0.10 -1.39
N SER A 224 23.18 -0.13 -0.25
CA SER A 224 24.09 0.95 0.16
C SER A 224 25.24 1.16 -0.85
N ARG A 225 25.74 0.08 -1.45
CA ARG A 225 26.84 0.12 -2.41
C ARG A 225 26.39 0.44 -3.84
N GLN A 226 25.26 -0.15 -4.25
CA GLN A 226 24.80 -0.14 -5.65
C GLN A 226 23.60 0.79 -5.89
N GLY A 227 23.01 1.35 -4.83
CA GLY A 227 21.75 2.11 -4.93
C GLY A 227 21.85 3.39 -5.77
N VAL A 228 23.05 3.90 -6.05
CA VAL A 228 23.24 5.03 -6.97
C VAL A 228 22.74 4.72 -8.38
N TRP A 229 22.84 3.47 -8.83
CA TRP A 229 22.35 3.06 -10.14
C TRP A 229 20.83 3.13 -10.29
N LEU A 230 20.10 3.19 -9.18
CA LEU A 230 18.64 3.34 -9.19
C LEU A 230 18.20 4.67 -9.82
N PHE A 231 19.03 5.72 -9.75
CA PHE A 231 18.75 6.99 -10.41
C PHE A 231 18.74 6.88 -11.96
N ALA A 232 19.44 5.89 -12.52
CA ALA A 232 19.38 5.58 -13.95
C ALA A 232 18.31 4.53 -14.27
N ILE A 233 18.16 3.51 -13.43
CA ILE A 233 17.21 2.40 -13.64
C ILE A 233 15.75 2.88 -13.61
N ILE A 234 15.41 3.77 -12.67
CA ILE A 234 14.03 4.27 -12.51
C ILE A 234 13.52 4.99 -13.76
N PRO A 235 14.23 5.98 -14.33
CA PRO A 235 13.83 6.61 -15.60
C PRO A 235 13.69 5.59 -16.73
N VAL A 236 14.61 4.64 -16.88
CA VAL A 236 14.53 3.59 -17.90
C VAL A 236 13.27 2.75 -17.74
N CYS A 237 12.99 2.27 -16.53
CA CYS A 237 11.75 1.53 -16.24
C CYS A 237 10.50 2.38 -16.52
N PHE A 238 10.52 3.65 -16.16
CA PHE A 238 9.38 4.55 -16.38
C PHE A 238 9.16 4.86 -17.86
N ILE A 239 10.24 5.08 -18.63
CA ILE A 239 10.17 5.26 -20.09
C ILE A 239 9.57 4.00 -20.75
N ALA A 240 9.95 2.80 -20.29
CA ALA A 240 9.35 1.56 -20.79
C ALA A 240 7.84 1.50 -20.48
N VAL A 241 7.41 1.87 -19.27
CA VAL A 241 5.99 1.96 -18.89
C VAL A 241 5.24 2.93 -19.79
N MET A 242 5.83 4.11 -20.08
CA MET A 242 5.25 5.08 -21.00
C MET A 242 5.20 4.59 -22.45
N GLY A 243 6.24 3.86 -22.90
CA GLY A 243 6.29 3.26 -24.21
C GLY A 243 5.19 2.24 -24.45
N PHE A 244 4.97 1.32 -23.48
CA PHE A 244 3.86 0.35 -23.53
C PHE A 244 2.49 1.03 -23.52
N GLN A 245 2.33 2.12 -22.77
CA GLN A 245 1.12 2.93 -22.77
C GLN A 245 0.86 3.56 -24.16
N GLN A 246 1.86 4.18 -24.77
CA GLN A 246 1.74 4.84 -26.08
C GLN A 246 1.45 3.86 -27.20
N GLN A 247 2.03 2.63 -27.13
CA GLN A 247 1.79 1.57 -28.10
C GLN A 247 0.43 0.89 -27.92
N GLY A 248 -0.37 1.28 -26.92
CA GLY A 248 -1.68 0.68 -26.64
C GLY A 248 -1.61 -0.75 -26.06
N ILE A 249 -0.42 -1.21 -25.62
CA ILE A 249 -0.24 -2.57 -25.08
C ILE A 249 -0.85 -2.68 -23.69
N PHE A 250 -0.56 -1.71 -22.81
CA PHE A 250 -1.15 -1.60 -21.47
C PHE A 250 -1.73 -0.20 -21.29
N THR A 251 -3.04 -0.06 -21.47
CA THR A 251 -3.72 1.25 -21.53
C THR A 251 -4.29 1.70 -20.19
N ILE A 252 -4.54 0.78 -19.25
CA ILE A 252 -5.14 1.08 -17.96
C ILE A 252 -4.12 1.76 -17.05
N ILE A 253 -4.47 2.92 -16.47
CA ILE A 253 -3.66 3.58 -15.45
C ILE A 253 -3.86 2.90 -14.11
N SER A 254 -3.01 1.94 -13.80
CA SER A 254 -3.15 1.09 -12.63
C SER A 254 -1.82 0.53 -12.15
N SER A 255 -1.67 0.38 -10.82
CA SER A 255 -0.56 -0.36 -10.19
C SER A 255 -0.56 -1.87 -10.47
N LYS A 256 -1.61 -2.38 -11.14
CA LYS A 256 -1.83 -3.81 -11.45
C LYS A 256 -1.32 -4.17 -12.84
N ARG A 257 -0.66 -3.27 -13.54
CA ARG A 257 -0.02 -3.49 -14.83
C ARG A 257 1.27 -4.31 -14.65
N PRO A 258 1.56 -5.26 -15.56
CA PRO A 258 2.77 -6.09 -15.46
C PRO A 258 4.06 -5.27 -15.60
N ASP A 259 4.08 -4.26 -16.44
CA ASP A 259 5.24 -3.38 -16.66
C ASP A 259 5.58 -2.47 -15.47
N MET A 260 4.62 -2.23 -14.56
CA MET A 260 4.85 -1.49 -13.31
C MET A 260 5.69 -2.26 -12.28
N MET A 261 5.88 -3.57 -12.46
CA MET A 261 6.55 -4.42 -11.46
C MET A 261 8.00 -4.00 -11.21
N LEU A 262 8.79 -3.87 -12.27
CA LEU A 262 10.20 -3.48 -12.16
C LEU A 262 10.36 -2.02 -11.69
N TYR A 263 9.52 -1.11 -12.19
CA TYR A 263 9.48 0.26 -11.73
C TYR A 263 9.20 0.35 -10.22
N THR A 264 8.19 -0.37 -9.73
CA THR A 264 7.85 -0.40 -8.30
C THR A 264 9.01 -0.91 -7.44
N ILE A 265 9.70 -1.99 -7.87
CA ILE A 265 10.85 -2.54 -7.13
C ILE A 265 12.02 -1.55 -7.14
N ALA A 266 12.28 -0.88 -8.25
CA ALA A 266 13.29 0.16 -8.32
C ALA A 266 12.97 1.33 -7.36
N MET A 267 11.70 1.76 -7.28
CA MET A 267 11.25 2.78 -6.31
C MET A 267 11.39 2.33 -4.86
N ILE A 268 11.06 1.07 -4.54
CA ILE A 268 11.31 0.49 -3.20
C ILE A 268 12.80 0.55 -2.88
N GLY A 269 13.65 0.12 -3.83
CA GLY A 269 15.10 0.17 -3.70
C GLY A 269 15.63 1.59 -3.45
N LEU A 270 15.12 2.58 -4.18
CA LEU A 270 15.50 3.99 -4.02
C LEU A 270 15.11 4.51 -2.63
N ILE A 271 13.91 4.20 -2.15
CA ILE A 271 13.47 4.61 -0.82
C ILE A 271 14.34 3.97 0.26
N LEU A 272 14.68 2.68 0.12
CA LEU A 272 15.60 2.00 1.03
C LEU A 272 17.00 2.61 1.00
N TYR A 273 17.51 2.95 -0.19
CA TYR A 273 18.82 3.59 -0.37
C TYR A 273 18.89 4.96 0.31
N LEU A 274 17.89 5.81 0.04
CA LEU A 274 17.84 7.17 0.60
C LEU A 274 17.60 7.15 2.11
N SER A 275 16.68 6.31 2.58
CA SER A 275 16.39 6.18 4.01
C SER A 275 17.56 5.61 4.80
N GLY A 276 18.35 4.71 4.20
CA GLY A 276 19.58 4.18 4.79
C GLY A 276 20.68 5.23 5.03
N LYS A 277 20.62 6.38 4.32
CA LYS A 277 21.54 7.51 4.51
C LYS A 277 21.07 8.50 5.59
N THR A 278 19.85 8.36 6.09
CA THR A 278 19.31 9.25 7.12
C THR A 278 19.72 8.77 8.52
N ARG A 279 20.15 9.71 9.39
CA ARG A 279 20.53 9.38 10.78
C ARG A 279 19.32 9.11 11.68
N SER A 280 18.16 9.67 11.34
CA SER A 280 16.93 9.55 12.13
C SER A 280 15.70 9.67 11.23
N VAL A 281 14.58 9.10 11.69
CA VAL A 281 13.30 9.22 10.99
C VAL A 281 12.62 10.53 11.43
N PRO A 282 12.29 11.47 10.51
CA PRO A 282 11.58 12.69 10.84
C PRO A 282 10.23 12.40 11.52
N ARG A 283 9.82 13.29 12.43
CA ARG A 283 8.53 13.14 13.17
C ARG A 283 7.33 13.00 12.25
N PHE A 284 7.31 13.74 11.14
CA PHE A 284 6.23 13.66 10.15
C PHE A 284 6.16 12.25 9.50
N ILE A 285 7.29 11.69 9.08
CA ILE A 285 7.37 10.33 8.52
C ILE A 285 6.91 9.29 9.54
N MET A 286 7.33 9.41 10.79
CA MET A 286 6.86 8.55 11.87
C MET A 286 5.34 8.66 12.08
N LEU A 287 4.80 9.89 12.06
CA LEU A 287 3.36 10.14 12.19
C LEU A 287 2.57 9.43 11.09
N ILE A 288 2.89 9.71 9.82
CA ILE A 288 2.20 9.09 8.69
C ILE A 288 2.36 7.56 8.72
N SER A 289 3.55 7.05 8.96
CA SER A 289 3.78 5.61 9.06
C SER A 289 2.97 4.96 10.19
N LYS A 290 2.88 5.62 11.37
CA LYS A 290 2.11 5.15 12.51
C LYS A 290 0.61 5.03 12.20
N TYR A 291 0.07 6.01 11.49
CA TYR A 291 -1.35 6.09 11.14
C TYR A 291 -1.67 5.52 9.75
N SER A 292 -0.69 4.95 9.01
CA SER A 292 -0.86 4.56 7.61
C SER A 292 -2.04 3.63 7.35
N PHE A 293 -2.35 2.71 8.28
CA PHE A 293 -3.51 1.83 8.16
C PHE A 293 -4.82 2.57 8.38
N SER A 294 -4.90 3.45 9.37
CA SER A 294 -6.07 4.30 9.59
C SER A 294 -6.30 5.28 8.43
N LEU A 295 -5.22 5.87 7.90
CA LEU A 295 -5.26 6.71 6.71
C LEU A 295 -5.80 5.92 5.51
N TYR A 296 -5.33 4.68 5.32
CA TYR A 296 -5.82 3.82 4.25
C TYR A 296 -7.33 3.54 4.40
N LEU A 297 -7.84 3.32 5.61
CA LEU A 297 -9.26 3.07 5.85
C LEU A 297 -10.14 4.30 5.58
N LEU A 298 -9.68 5.50 5.96
CA LEU A 298 -10.51 6.69 6.05
C LEU A 298 -10.38 7.64 4.85
N HIS A 299 -9.22 7.72 4.19
CA HIS A 299 -8.92 8.78 3.21
C HIS A 299 -9.97 8.92 2.10
N MET A 300 -10.48 7.80 1.56
CA MET A 300 -11.43 7.84 0.45
C MET A 300 -12.79 8.38 0.86
N ILE A 301 -13.30 7.97 2.02
CA ILE A 301 -14.60 8.49 2.48
C ILE A 301 -14.50 9.96 2.83
N VAL A 302 -13.39 10.37 3.47
CA VAL A 302 -13.13 11.79 3.75
C VAL A 302 -13.01 12.58 2.44
N MET A 303 -12.31 12.03 1.45
CA MET A 303 -12.14 12.67 0.14
C MET A 303 -13.48 12.83 -0.60
N LYS A 304 -14.32 11.79 -0.61
CA LYS A 304 -15.67 11.85 -1.18
C LYS A 304 -16.51 12.93 -0.50
N LEU A 305 -16.45 13.03 0.83
CA LEU A 305 -17.15 14.09 1.59
C LEU A 305 -16.62 15.48 1.24
N LEU A 306 -15.30 15.69 1.20
CA LEU A 306 -14.71 16.96 0.84
C LEU A 306 -15.14 17.42 -0.57
N LEU A 307 -15.18 16.50 -1.55
CA LEU A 307 -15.60 16.82 -2.92
C LEU A 307 -17.07 17.26 -3.02
N GLN A 308 -17.95 16.83 -2.08
CA GLN A 308 -19.33 17.28 -2.06
C GLN A 308 -19.48 18.74 -1.62
N PHE A 309 -18.61 19.20 -0.73
CA PHE A 309 -18.66 20.56 -0.17
C PHE A 309 -17.78 21.57 -0.92
N LEU A 310 -16.90 21.10 -1.82
CA LEU A 310 -16.03 21.98 -2.57
C LEU A 310 -16.76 22.54 -3.81
N PRO A 311 -16.72 23.86 -4.02
CA PRO A 311 -17.19 24.45 -5.27
C PRO A 311 -16.34 23.95 -6.44
N LYS A 312 -16.98 23.56 -7.53
CA LYS A 312 -16.34 23.02 -8.76
C LYS A 312 -15.68 24.14 -9.60
N THR A 313 -14.88 25.00 -8.96
CA THR A 313 -14.36 26.22 -9.61
C THR A 313 -12.90 26.10 -10.04
N ASN A 314 -12.08 25.34 -9.32
CA ASN A 314 -10.63 25.29 -9.59
C ASN A 314 -10.05 23.92 -9.26
N PHE A 315 -9.46 23.28 -10.29
CA PHE A 315 -8.79 21.97 -10.15
C PHE A 315 -7.70 21.97 -9.07
N ALA A 316 -6.80 22.97 -9.08
CA ALA A 316 -5.66 22.98 -8.17
C ALA A 316 -6.09 23.10 -6.70
N VAL A 317 -7.06 23.97 -6.42
CA VAL A 317 -7.63 24.11 -5.07
C VAL A 317 -8.32 22.82 -4.63
N SER A 318 -9.20 22.26 -5.48
CA SER A 318 -9.87 21.00 -5.20
C SER A 318 -8.88 19.86 -4.95
N PHE A 319 -7.87 19.71 -5.79
CA PHE A 319 -6.84 18.69 -5.65
C PHE A 319 -6.06 18.83 -4.33
N VAL A 320 -5.60 20.04 -3.99
CA VAL A 320 -4.85 20.28 -2.74
C VAL A 320 -5.73 20.04 -1.52
N VAL A 321 -6.98 20.51 -1.51
CA VAL A 321 -7.92 20.27 -0.41
C VAL A 321 -8.25 18.78 -0.27
N CYS A 322 -8.49 18.07 -1.37
CA CYS A 322 -8.71 16.63 -1.35
C CYS A 322 -7.50 15.87 -0.80
N TYR A 323 -6.30 16.21 -1.23
CA TYR A 323 -5.08 15.52 -0.81
C TYR A 323 -4.74 15.83 0.66
N VAL A 324 -4.51 17.11 0.97
CA VAL A 324 -4.08 17.53 2.32
C VAL A 324 -5.21 17.39 3.32
N GLY A 325 -6.44 17.77 2.95
CA GLY A 325 -7.61 17.68 3.80
C GLY A 325 -7.97 16.23 4.16
N SER A 326 -7.90 15.29 3.17
CA SER A 326 -8.16 13.87 3.48
C SER A 326 -7.13 13.29 4.45
N ILE A 327 -5.85 13.67 4.35
CA ILE A 327 -4.81 13.26 5.32
C ILE A 327 -5.11 13.87 6.70
N ALA A 328 -5.31 15.19 6.77
CA ALA A 328 -5.48 15.90 8.03
C ALA A 328 -6.74 15.43 8.79
N VAL A 329 -7.88 15.38 8.11
CA VAL A 329 -9.17 14.95 8.71
C VAL A 329 -9.10 13.47 9.12
N SER A 330 -8.51 12.60 8.28
CA SER A 330 -8.34 11.18 8.63
C SER A 330 -7.44 10.99 9.85
N LEU A 331 -6.36 11.77 9.98
CA LEU A 331 -5.50 11.75 11.18
C LEU A 331 -6.26 12.18 12.43
N VAL A 332 -7.07 13.23 12.33
CA VAL A 332 -7.90 13.71 13.45
C VAL A 332 -8.90 12.64 13.86
N ILE A 333 -9.67 12.09 12.91
CA ILE A 333 -10.65 11.02 13.17
C ILE A 333 -9.96 9.81 13.81
N ALA A 334 -8.85 9.34 13.22
CA ALA A 334 -8.12 8.21 13.74
C ALA A 334 -7.56 8.44 15.14
N ASN A 335 -7.05 9.64 15.42
CA ASN A 335 -6.55 10.00 16.75
C ASN A 335 -7.67 10.05 17.79
N LEU A 336 -8.81 10.66 17.44
CA LEU A 336 -9.97 10.76 18.33
C LEU A 336 -10.55 9.38 18.66
N LEU A 337 -10.79 8.54 17.64
CA LEU A 337 -11.36 7.21 17.83
C LEU A 337 -10.40 6.30 18.63
N ASN A 338 -9.09 6.38 18.40
CA ASN A 338 -8.11 5.57 19.13
C ASN A 338 -7.91 6.01 20.61
N ARG A 339 -8.53 7.10 21.06
CA ARG A 339 -8.63 7.42 22.51
C ARG A 339 -9.58 6.48 23.25
N PHE A 340 -10.53 5.89 22.53
CA PHE A 340 -11.45 4.88 23.07
C PHE A 340 -10.90 3.48 22.87
N SER A 341 -11.18 2.56 23.80
CA SER A 341 -10.69 1.18 23.77
C SER A 341 -11.15 0.39 22.55
N PHE A 342 -12.31 0.74 21.99
CA PHE A 342 -12.88 0.12 20.79
C PHE A 342 -12.36 0.73 19.47
N GLY A 343 -11.82 1.95 19.48
CA GLY A 343 -11.41 2.66 18.25
C GLY A 343 -10.43 1.90 17.38
N LYS A 344 -9.52 1.15 17.99
CA LYS A 344 -8.57 0.27 17.29
C LYS A 344 -9.24 -0.81 16.40
N TYR A 345 -10.48 -1.16 16.71
CA TYR A 345 -11.28 -2.14 15.95
C TYR A 345 -12.11 -1.49 14.83
N LEU A 346 -12.26 -0.17 14.85
CA LEU A 346 -13.00 0.58 13.84
C LEU A 346 -12.07 1.18 12.78
N VAL A 347 -10.99 1.83 13.21
CA VAL A 347 -10.08 2.57 12.33
C VAL A 347 -8.65 2.03 12.35
N GLY A 348 -8.46 0.83 12.88
CA GLY A 348 -7.17 0.16 12.94
C GLY A 348 -6.32 0.51 14.15
N ASN A 349 -5.49 -0.44 14.54
CA ASN A 349 -4.59 -0.32 15.68
C ASN A 349 -3.35 0.50 15.30
N LEU A 350 -3.02 1.48 16.10
CA LEU A 350 -1.85 2.32 15.89
C LEU A 350 -0.55 1.55 16.15
N LEU A 351 0.44 1.74 15.30
CA LEU A 351 1.76 1.18 15.54
C LEU A 351 2.37 1.80 16.80
N LYS A 352 2.95 0.96 17.65
CA LYS A 352 3.75 1.44 18.78
C LYS A 352 5.01 2.09 18.24
N THR A 353 5.19 3.38 18.47
CA THR A 353 6.47 4.05 18.23
C THR A 353 7.50 3.53 19.21
N PRO A 354 8.74 3.24 18.77
CA PRO A 354 9.84 3.02 19.70
C PRO A 354 9.96 4.27 20.60
N LYS A 355 10.15 4.07 21.91
CA LYS A 355 10.60 5.17 22.76
C LYS A 355 11.93 5.62 22.13
N GLN A 356 12.01 6.85 21.64
CA GLN A 356 13.29 7.49 21.43
C GLN A 356 13.98 7.46 22.80
N ASP A 357 15.03 6.68 22.95
CA ASP A 357 15.90 6.80 24.10
C ASP A 357 16.33 8.28 24.11
N SER A 358 15.82 9.01 25.09
CA SER A 358 16.26 10.36 25.38
C SER A 358 17.78 10.30 25.42
N ALA A 359 18.40 11.10 24.55
CA ALA A 359 19.84 11.21 24.34
C ALA A 359 20.62 10.79 25.58
N ALA A 360 21.52 9.85 25.41
CA ALA A 360 22.51 9.51 26.42
C ALA A 360 23.08 10.83 26.96
N LYS A 361 22.77 11.13 28.22
CA LYS A 361 23.47 12.20 28.95
C LYS A 361 24.93 11.88 28.83
N PRO A 362 25.80 12.81 28.39
CA PRO A 362 27.21 12.57 28.39
C PRO A 362 27.60 12.29 29.86
N ALA A 363 28.21 11.14 30.08
CA ALA A 363 28.82 10.81 31.34
C ALA A 363 29.83 11.92 31.63
N LEU A 364 29.52 12.81 32.55
CA LEU A 364 30.45 13.77 33.13
C LEU A 364 31.54 12.93 33.75
N GLN A 365 32.72 13.06 33.22
CA GLN A 365 33.98 12.57 33.77
C GLN A 365 34.08 12.97 35.25
N ALA A 366 33.88 12.00 36.13
CA ALA A 366 34.42 12.09 37.50
C ALA A 366 35.88 11.71 37.42
N GLY A 367 36.69 12.67 36.99
CA GLY A 367 38.13 12.58 37.08
C GLY A 367 38.63 13.54 38.13
N LYS A 368 39.47 12.98 39.00
CA LYS A 368 40.41 13.64 39.95
C LYS A 368 39.86 13.95 41.34
N ARG A 369 40.26 13.08 42.26
CA ARG A 369 41.08 13.46 43.46
C ARG A 369 41.45 12.19 44.21
N ALA A 370 42.68 11.84 44.17
CA ALA A 370 43.38 11.21 45.28
C ALA A 370 44.86 11.60 45.18
N VAL A 371 45.27 12.21 46.25
CA VAL A 371 46.65 12.48 46.64
C VAL A 371 47.38 11.17 46.84
#